data_c3e859edf23accecf467443d22dc440a
#
_entry.id   c3e859edf23accecf467443d22dc440a
#
_cell.length_a   1.000
_cell.length_b   1.000
_cell.length_c   1.000
_cell.angle_alpha   90.00
_cell.angle_beta   90.00
_cell.angle_gamma   90.00
#
_symmetry.space_group_name_H-M   'P 1'
#
loop_
_entity.id
_entity.type
_entity.pdbx_description
1 polymer ?
#
loop_
_entity_poly.entity_id
_entity_poly.type
_entity_poly.pdbx_seq_one_letter_code
_entity_poly.pdbx_strand_id
1 'polypeptide(L)'
;MLTLYDADRCPYCARVRIVLAEKGLEHETVVVDLDDRPAWIYEKNPLGRVPVLEEDAFVLPESAVINEYLEERYPEPPLWPADPAERAAGRLLVERFDQLSRPYYALRRGDEEARDRLGNELAKLDSVLAGSSFLTGRQFGIADAAYLPWILRAETMLDVDLDQYPALAEWVARTRERPSVAAETTLLAAL
;
A
#
# COMPACT_ATOMS: atom_id res chain seq x y z
N MET A 1 -2.67 1.09 23.18
CA MET A 1 -1.78 0.09 22.52
C MET A 1 -2.34 -0.14 21.13
N LEU A 2 -1.46 -0.20 20.10
CA LEU A 2 -1.89 -0.45 18.71
C LEU A 2 -1.92 -1.96 18.45
N THR A 3 -2.99 -2.44 17.80
CA THR A 3 -3.12 -3.81 17.30
C THR A 3 -3.52 -3.77 15.83
N LEU A 4 -2.76 -4.44 14.98
CA LEU A 4 -3.06 -4.62 13.56
C LEU A 4 -3.63 -6.03 13.31
N TYR A 5 -4.86 -6.12 12.85
CA TYR A 5 -5.44 -7.33 12.30
C TYR A 5 -5.02 -7.43 10.83
N ASP A 6 -4.21 -8.44 10.53
CA ASP A 6 -3.36 -8.49 9.34
C ASP A 6 -3.53 -9.83 8.59
N ALA A 7 -3.07 -9.87 7.35
CA ALA A 7 -2.86 -11.10 6.60
C ALA A 7 -1.68 -10.91 5.65
N ASP A 8 -0.70 -11.81 5.70
CA ASP A 8 0.58 -11.70 4.99
C ASP A 8 0.41 -11.48 3.48
N ARG A 9 -0.53 -12.19 2.85
CA ARG A 9 -0.80 -12.09 1.42
C ARG A 9 -1.63 -10.84 1.01
N CYS A 10 -2.12 -10.05 1.97
CA CYS A 10 -3.00 -8.92 1.70
C CYS A 10 -2.22 -7.64 1.38
N PRO A 11 -2.31 -7.11 0.15
CA PRO A 11 -1.61 -5.87 -0.19
C PRO A 11 -2.18 -4.63 0.52
N TYR A 12 -3.44 -4.66 0.94
CA TYR A 12 -4.01 -3.60 1.76
C TYR A 12 -3.42 -3.57 3.18
N CYS A 13 -3.11 -4.75 3.73
CA CYS A 13 -2.39 -4.85 5.00
C CYS A 13 -0.95 -4.32 4.86
N ALA A 14 -0.29 -4.66 3.76
CA ALA A 14 1.05 -4.17 3.44
C ALA A 14 1.14 -2.64 3.47
N ARG A 15 0.13 -1.91 3.01
CA ARG A 15 0.05 -0.44 3.13
C ARG A 15 0.22 0.03 4.56
N VAL A 16 -0.48 -0.64 5.48
CA VAL A 16 -0.50 -0.24 6.90
C VAL A 16 0.79 -0.67 7.58
N ARG A 17 1.30 -1.88 7.29
CA ARG A 17 2.60 -2.34 7.80
C ARG A 17 3.72 -1.37 7.43
N ILE A 18 3.77 -0.92 6.17
CA ILE A 18 4.77 0.03 5.69
C ILE A 18 4.66 1.35 6.46
N VAL A 19 3.47 1.91 6.64
CA VAL A 19 3.26 3.18 7.35
C VAL A 19 3.62 3.06 8.83
N LEU A 20 3.22 1.97 9.50
CA LEU A 20 3.61 1.70 10.88
C LEU A 20 5.14 1.63 11.05
N ALA A 21 5.81 0.93 10.13
CA ALA A 21 7.27 0.81 10.14
C ALA A 21 7.97 2.14 9.84
N GLU A 22 7.48 2.93 8.87
CA GLU A 22 8.03 4.25 8.56
C GLU A 22 7.90 5.24 9.72
N LYS A 23 6.83 5.12 10.50
CA LYS A 23 6.61 5.93 11.72
C LYS A 23 7.29 5.34 12.97
N GLY A 24 7.91 4.16 12.87
CA GLY A 24 8.53 3.50 14.02
C GLY A 24 7.54 3.13 15.12
N LEU A 25 6.28 2.85 14.77
CA LEU A 25 5.21 2.54 15.73
C LEU A 25 5.21 1.06 16.10
N GLU A 26 5.44 0.79 17.39
CA GLU A 26 5.27 -0.55 17.94
C GLU A 26 3.79 -0.94 17.97
N HIS A 27 3.48 -2.17 17.56
CA HIS A 27 2.12 -2.69 17.54
C HIS A 27 2.12 -4.22 17.71
N GLU A 28 1.00 -4.74 18.18
CA GLU A 28 0.70 -6.17 18.11
C GLU A 28 0.13 -6.52 16.75
N THR A 29 0.48 -7.69 16.24
CA THR A 29 -0.08 -8.23 14.99
C THR A 29 -0.92 -9.45 15.29
N VAL A 30 -2.18 -9.43 14.85
CA VAL A 30 -3.09 -10.57 14.89
C VAL A 30 -3.33 -11.03 13.46
N VAL A 31 -2.75 -12.19 13.11
CA VAL A 31 -2.89 -12.76 11.76
C VAL A 31 -4.29 -13.37 11.58
N VAL A 32 -4.94 -12.98 10.48
CA VAL A 32 -6.27 -13.46 10.09
C VAL A 32 -6.13 -14.38 8.90
N ASP A 33 -6.59 -15.62 9.02
CA ASP A 33 -6.71 -16.51 7.88
C ASP A 33 -7.83 -16.02 6.95
N LEU A 34 -7.47 -15.67 5.72
CA LEU A 34 -8.43 -15.17 4.73
C LEU A 34 -9.26 -16.26 4.08
N ASP A 35 -8.87 -17.53 4.20
CA ASP A 35 -9.59 -18.68 3.66
C ASP A 35 -10.57 -19.26 4.70
N ASP A 36 -10.23 -19.12 6.00
CA ASP A 36 -11.09 -19.52 7.13
C ASP A 36 -11.18 -18.38 8.15
N ARG A 37 -11.94 -17.34 7.81
CA ARG A 37 -12.05 -16.14 8.63
C ARG A 37 -12.73 -16.44 9.96
N PRO A 38 -12.06 -16.14 11.10
CA PRO A 38 -12.67 -16.33 12.41
C PRO A 38 -13.88 -15.40 12.61
N ALA A 39 -14.89 -15.87 13.33
CA ALA A 39 -16.14 -15.14 13.52
C ALA A 39 -15.93 -13.74 14.14
N TRP A 40 -14.95 -13.59 15.01
CA TRP A 40 -14.67 -12.34 15.71
C TRP A 40 -14.20 -11.20 14.77
N ILE A 41 -13.64 -11.50 13.55
CA ILE A 41 -13.24 -10.43 12.63
C ILE A 41 -14.44 -9.63 12.11
N TYR A 42 -15.62 -10.25 12.03
CA TYR A 42 -16.86 -9.59 11.62
C TYR A 42 -17.40 -8.63 12.67
N GLU A 43 -16.98 -8.76 13.94
CA GLU A 43 -17.23 -7.80 15.00
C GLU A 43 -16.35 -6.55 14.87
N LYS A 44 -15.12 -6.72 14.34
CA LYS A 44 -14.18 -5.62 14.07
C LYS A 44 -14.46 -4.91 12.74
N ASN A 45 -14.81 -5.67 11.71
CA ASN A 45 -15.19 -5.19 10.39
C ASN A 45 -16.34 -6.05 9.85
N PRO A 46 -17.57 -5.52 9.71
CA PRO A 46 -18.72 -6.30 9.25
C PRO A 46 -18.53 -6.98 7.89
N LEU A 47 -17.58 -6.50 7.06
CA LEU A 47 -17.22 -7.13 5.80
C LEU A 47 -16.21 -8.28 5.96
N GLY A 48 -15.72 -8.56 7.17
CA GLY A 48 -14.71 -9.57 7.45
C GLY A 48 -13.37 -9.32 6.75
N ARG A 49 -13.07 -8.06 6.41
CA ARG A 49 -11.86 -7.69 5.66
C ARG A 49 -10.77 -7.18 6.59
N VAL A 50 -9.53 -7.34 6.15
CA VAL A 50 -8.33 -6.76 6.74
C VAL A 50 -7.68 -5.79 5.74
N PRO A 51 -6.88 -4.80 6.21
CA PRO A 51 -6.50 -4.58 7.60
C PRO A 51 -7.62 -3.98 8.44
N VAL A 52 -7.53 -4.19 9.74
CA VAL A 52 -8.23 -3.41 10.76
C VAL A 52 -7.18 -2.95 11.76
N LEU A 53 -7.20 -1.69 12.16
CA LEU A 53 -6.39 -1.15 13.25
C LEU A 53 -7.28 -1.00 14.49
N GLU A 54 -6.75 -1.38 15.65
CA GLU A 54 -7.37 -1.11 16.94
C GLU A 54 -6.40 -0.34 17.83
N GLU A 55 -6.85 0.78 18.38
CA GLU A 55 -6.14 1.52 19.41
C GLU A 55 -7.05 1.66 20.63
N ASP A 56 -6.70 0.96 21.71
CA ASP A 56 -7.53 0.84 22.93
C ASP A 56 -8.94 0.28 22.59
N ALA A 57 -9.98 1.10 22.62
CA ALA A 57 -11.34 0.72 22.27
C ALA A 57 -11.78 1.23 20.89
N PHE A 58 -10.90 1.95 20.18
CA PHE A 58 -11.19 2.48 18.84
C PHE A 58 -10.80 1.49 17.76
N VAL A 59 -11.75 1.08 16.94
CA VAL A 59 -11.56 0.09 15.87
C VAL A 59 -11.77 0.77 14.53
N LEU A 60 -10.79 0.68 13.64
CA LEU A 60 -10.79 1.36 12.35
C LEU A 60 -10.45 0.39 11.21
N PRO A 61 -11.39 0.07 10.31
CA PRO A 61 -11.11 -0.59 9.05
C PRO A 61 -10.70 0.42 7.97
N GLU A 62 -10.40 -0.08 6.76
CA GLU A 62 -10.01 0.64 5.54
C GLU A 62 -8.57 1.20 5.59
N SER A 63 -7.67 0.56 4.84
CA SER A 63 -6.23 0.84 4.86
C SER A 63 -5.86 2.30 4.58
N ALA A 64 -6.58 2.98 3.67
CA ALA A 64 -6.32 4.38 3.36
C ALA A 64 -6.71 5.30 4.54
N VAL A 65 -7.83 4.98 5.21
CA VAL A 65 -8.29 5.74 6.38
C VAL A 65 -7.39 5.45 7.59
N ILE A 66 -6.95 4.21 7.76
CA ILE A 66 -5.98 3.83 8.80
C ILE A 66 -4.68 4.64 8.64
N ASN A 67 -4.17 4.78 7.42
CA ASN A 67 -2.92 5.51 7.18
C ASN A 67 -3.08 7.02 7.44
N GLU A 68 -4.22 7.61 7.12
CA GLU A 68 -4.53 9.00 7.49
C GLU A 68 -4.64 9.17 9.02
N TYR A 69 -5.32 8.23 9.70
CA TYR A 69 -5.41 8.24 11.16
C TYR A 69 -4.01 8.17 11.81
N LEU A 70 -3.16 7.26 11.35
CA LEU A 70 -1.79 7.12 11.86
C LEU A 70 -0.96 8.39 11.62
N GLU A 71 -1.15 9.07 10.48
CA GLU A 71 -0.48 10.33 10.17
C GLU A 71 -0.92 11.46 11.10
N GLU A 72 -2.23 11.59 11.33
CA GLU A 72 -2.78 12.65 12.20
C GLU A 72 -2.49 12.38 13.68
N ARG A 73 -2.57 11.12 14.11
CA ARG A 73 -2.39 10.71 15.51
C ARG A 73 -0.93 10.72 15.95
N TYR A 74 -0.04 10.38 15.01
CA TYR A 74 1.42 10.30 15.19
C TYR A 74 2.11 11.12 14.10
N PRO A 75 2.14 12.46 14.19
CA PRO A 75 2.56 13.31 13.09
C PRO A 75 4.05 13.21 12.72
N GLU A 76 4.88 12.63 13.61
CA GLU A 76 6.31 12.49 13.38
C GLU A 76 6.75 11.02 13.23
N PRO A 77 7.58 10.72 12.23
CA PRO A 77 7.94 11.57 11.08
C PRO A 77 6.74 11.77 10.14
N PRO A 78 6.63 12.95 9.47
CA PRO A 78 5.53 13.22 8.57
C PRO A 78 5.66 12.40 7.29
N LEU A 79 4.54 11.81 6.84
CA LEU A 79 4.43 11.03 5.61
C LEU A 79 3.56 11.71 4.55
N TRP A 80 3.06 12.92 4.84
CA TRP A 80 2.51 13.83 3.85
C TRP A 80 3.38 15.08 3.70
N PRO A 81 3.44 15.66 2.48
CA PRO A 81 4.09 16.95 2.28
C PRO A 81 3.50 18.03 3.18
N ALA A 82 4.35 18.97 3.62
CA ALA A 82 3.92 20.12 4.40
C ALA A 82 3.05 21.09 3.58
N ASP A 83 3.33 21.20 2.27
CA ASP A 83 2.52 22.03 1.37
C ASP A 83 1.12 21.43 1.19
N PRO A 84 0.03 22.21 1.41
CA PRO A 84 -1.32 21.70 1.31
C PRO A 84 -1.72 21.27 -0.12
N ALA A 85 -1.17 21.89 -1.16
CA ALA A 85 -1.50 21.54 -2.54
C ALA A 85 -0.84 20.20 -2.93
N GLU A 86 0.42 19.99 -2.56
CA GLU A 86 1.13 18.72 -2.75
C GLU A 86 0.45 17.60 -1.98
N ARG A 87 0.05 17.86 -0.72
CA ARG A 87 -0.71 16.90 0.09
C ARG A 87 -2.06 16.55 -0.53
N ALA A 88 -2.80 17.53 -1.06
CA ALA A 88 -4.07 17.31 -1.73
C ALA A 88 -3.87 16.46 -3.02
N ALA A 89 -2.80 16.73 -3.80
CA ALA A 89 -2.46 15.93 -4.96
C ALA A 89 -2.14 14.47 -4.58
N GLY A 90 -1.41 14.26 -3.48
CA GLY A 90 -1.13 12.93 -2.94
C GLY A 90 -2.40 12.17 -2.51
N ARG A 91 -3.31 12.86 -1.79
CA ARG A 91 -4.62 12.28 -1.42
C ARG A 91 -5.45 11.90 -2.63
N LEU A 92 -5.41 12.73 -3.69
CA LEU A 92 -6.09 12.44 -4.95
C LEU A 92 -5.52 11.19 -5.64
N LEU A 93 -4.20 10.95 -5.57
CA LEU A 93 -3.61 9.71 -6.04
C LEU A 93 -4.18 8.51 -5.26
N VAL A 94 -4.19 8.57 -3.93
CA VAL A 94 -4.73 7.49 -3.10
C VAL A 94 -6.22 7.23 -3.38
N GLU A 95 -7.02 8.27 -3.58
CA GLU A 95 -8.44 8.15 -3.95
C GLU A 95 -8.63 7.44 -5.31
N ARG A 96 -7.75 7.73 -6.27
CA ARG A 96 -7.77 7.12 -7.60
C ARG A 96 -7.13 5.74 -7.69
N PHE A 97 -6.67 5.20 -6.62
CA PHE A 97 -5.96 3.91 -6.58
C PHE A 97 -6.75 2.77 -7.24
N ASP A 98 -8.07 2.80 -7.22
CA ASP A 98 -8.93 1.82 -7.87
C ASP A 98 -8.67 1.70 -9.38
N GLN A 99 -8.16 2.74 -10.03
CA GLN A 99 -7.80 2.71 -11.45
C GLN A 99 -6.67 1.72 -11.72
N LEU A 100 -5.74 1.55 -10.77
CA LEU A 100 -4.68 0.54 -10.85
C LEU A 100 -5.13 -0.81 -10.29
N SER A 101 -5.82 -0.84 -9.17
CA SER A 101 -6.16 -2.10 -8.51
C SER A 101 -7.16 -2.94 -9.27
N ARG A 102 -8.13 -2.34 -9.97
CA ARG A 102 -9.12 -3.08 -10.76
C ARG A 102 -8.49 -3.89 -11.90
N PRO A 103 -7.67 -3.32 -12.80
CA PRO A 103 -6.99 -4.13 -13.82
C PRO A 103 -5.99 -5.12 -13.22
N TYR A 104 -5.28 -4.78 -12.13
CA TYR A 104 -4.43 -5.72 -11.43
C TYR A 104 -5.19 -6.99 -11.00
N TYR A 105 -6.33 -6.83 -10.31
CA TYR A 105 -7.12 -7.98 -9.87
C TYR A 105 -7.82 -8.71 -11.02
N ALA A 106 -8.15 -8.03 -12.12
CA ALA A 106 -8.68 -8.68 -13.31
C ALA A 106 -7.62 -9.58 -13.95
N LEU A 107 -6.40 -9.06 -14.14
CA LEU A 107 -5.27 -9.84 -14.67
C LEU A 107 -4.93 -11.04 -13.76
N ARG A 108 -4.90 -10.82 -12.43
CA ARG A 108 -4.66 -11.89 -11.45
C ARG A 108 -5.69 -13.02 -11.52
N ARG A 109 -6.91 -12.74 -11.99
CA ARG A 109 -7.95 -13.76 -12.22
C ARG A 109 -7.91 -14.38 -13.62
N GLY A 110 -6.89 -14.06 -14.44
CA GLY A 110 -6.68 -14.60 -15.78
C GLY A 110 -7.32 -13.79 -16.89
N ASP A 111 -7.80 -12.56 -16.63
CA ASP A 111 -8.25 -11.64 -17.69
C ASP A 111 -7.03 -10.96 -18.35
N GLU A 112 -6.48 -11.59 -19.40
CA GLU A 112 -5.31 -11.07 -20.10
C GLU A 112 -5.56 -9.71 -20.79
N GLU A 113 -6.80 -9.36 -21.12
CA GLU A 113 -7.14 -8.04 -21.66
C GLU A 113 -6.90 -6.91 -20.63
N ALA A 114 -6.84 -7.26 -19.35
CA ALA A 114 -6.51 -6.32 -18.30
C ALA A 114 -5.03 -5.90 -18.28
N ARG A 115 -4.14 -6.63 -18.95
CA ARG A 115 -2.70 -6.34 -19.01
C ARG A 115 -2.43 -4.96 -19.59
N ASP A 116 -3.05 -4.63 -20.73
CA ASP A 116 -2.90 -3.31 -21.35
C ASP A 116 -3.50 -2.20 -20.48
N ARG A 117 -4.62 -2.47 -19.80
CA ARG A 117 -5.22 -1.51 -18.87
C ARG A 117 -4.31 -1.24 -17.68
N LEU A 118 -3.70 -2.28 -17.12
CA LEU A 118 -2.71 -2.16 -16.04
C LEU A 118 -1.48 -1.40 -16.53
N GLY A 119 -0.95 -1.75 -17.72
CA GLY A 119 0.19 -1.06 -18.35
C GLY A 119 -0.05 0.44 -18.52
N ASN A 120 -1.25 0.84 -18.93
CA ASN A 120 -1.62 2.26 -19.04
C ASN A 120 -1.58 2.99 -17.67
N GLU A 121 -1.99 2.34 -16.57
CA GLU A 121 -1.91 2.93 -15.23
C GLU A 121 -0.46 3.00 -14.74
N LEU A 122 0.37 1.98 -15.06
CA LEU A 122 1.81 2.02 -14.75
C LEU A 122 2.51 3.16 -15.50
N ALA A 123 2.19 3.38 -16.78
CA ALA A 123 2.73 4.49 -17.58
C ALA A 123 2.35 5.87 -17.01
N LYS A 124 1.16 6.01 -16.41
CA LYS A 124 0.78 7.25 -15.72
C LYS A 124 1.63 7.47 -14.45
N LEU A 125 1.87 6.42 -13.66
CA LEU A 125 2.74 6.50 -12.50
C LEU A 125 4.18 6.82 -12.90
N ASP A 126 4.69 6.19 -13.96
CA ASP A 126 6.00 6.49 -14.54
C ASP A 126 6.13 7.97 -14.89
N SER A 127 5.09 8.53 -15.53
CA SER A 127 5.06 9.96 -15.89
C SER A 127 5.04 10.88 -14.67
N VAL A 128 4.37 10.50 -13.57
CA VAL A 128 4.38 11.24 -12.31
C VAL A 128 5.79 11.21 -11.69
N LEU A 129 6.47 10.08 -11.77
CA LEU A 129 7.78 9.85 -11.19
C LEU A 129 8.94 10.42 -12.02
N ALA A 130 8.73 10.74 -13.31
CA ALA A 130 9.79 11.23 -14.21
C ALA A 130 10.46 12.52 -13.74
N GLY A 131 9.82 13.32 -12.87
CA GLY A 131 10.35 14.55 -12.29
C GLY A 131 10.50 14.52 -10.78
N SER A 132 10.29 13.37 -10.13
CA SER A 132 10.16 13.28 -8.69
C SER A 132 10.79 12.00 -8.14
N SER A 133 11.34 12.08 -6.93
CA SER A 133 11.90 10.89 -6.28
C SER A 133 10.84 9.94 -5.76
N PHE A 134 9.66 10.46 -5.39
CA PHE A 134 8.52 9.73 -4.84
C PHE A 134 7.21 10.31 -5.38
N LEU A 135 6.09 9.63 -5.19
CA LEU A 135 4.80 10.00 -5.78
C LEU A 135 4.28 11.38 -5.35
N THR A 136 4.73 11.90 -4.23
CA THR A 136 4.36 13.23 -3.72
C THR A 136 5.57 14.15 -3.48
N GLY A 137 6.63 13.99 -4.27
CA GLY A 137 7.79 14.87 -4.22
C GLY A 137 9.09 14.19 -3.81
N ARG A 138 9.80 14.76 -2.83
CA ARG A 138 11.18 14.33 -2.51
C ARG A 138 11.27 13.26 -1.42
N GLN A 139 10.20 13.03 -0.68
CA GLN A 139 10.19 12.12 0.46
C GLN A 139 9.18 11.01 0.24
N PHE A 140 9.51 9.82 0.74
CA PHE A 140 8.59 8.70 0.79
C PHE A 140 7.39 9.06 1.67
N GLY A 141 6.19 8.69 1.22
CA GLY A 141 4.98 9.03 1.94
C GLY A 141 3.83 8.03 1.78
N ILE A 142 2.66 8.43 2.26
CA ILE A 142 1.45 7.60 2.25
C ILE A 142 1.05 7.21 0.82
N ALA A 143 1.24 8.10 -0.16
CA ALA A 143 0.96 7.77 -1.55
C ALA A 143 1.85 6.62 -2.06
N ASP A 144 3.14 6.63 -1.71
CA ASP A 144 4.06 5.56 -2.06
C ASP A 144 3.64 4.23 -1.40
N ALA A 145 3.39 4.26 -0.10
CA ALA A 145 2.87 3.11 0.64
C ALA A 145 1.55 2.57 0.06
N ALA A 146 0.72 3.44 -0.53
CA ALA A 146 -0.55 3.05 -1.13
C ALA A 146 -0.39 2.25 -2.42
N TYR A 147 0.59 2.56 -3.26
CA TYR A 147 0.76 1.93 -4.57
C TYR A 147 1.76 0.77 -4.56
N LEU A 148 2.83 0.90 -3.79
CA LEU A 148 3.97 -0.02 -3.80
C LEU A 148 3.61 -1.51 -3.65
N PRO A 149 2.72 -1.92 -2.73
CA PRO A 149 2.37 -3.34 -2.56
C PRO A 149 1.83 -4.02 -3.83
N TRP A 150 1.13 -3.27 -4.69
CA TRP A 150 0.61 -3.81 -5.95
C TRP A 150 1.67 -3.82 -7.05
N ILE A 151 2.54 -2.82 -7.10
CA ILE A 151 3.64 -2.78 -8.07
C ILE A 151 4.59 -3.95 -7.83
N LEU A 152 4.99 -4.18 -6.58
CA LEU A 152 5.81 -5.33 -6.21
C LEU A 152 5.15 -6.66 -6.60
N ARG A 153 3.85 -6.81 -6.35
CA ARG A 153 3.10 -8.03 -6.71
C ARG A 153 2.84 -8.16 -8.21
N ALA A 154 2.68 -7.06 -8.93
CA ALA A 154 2.55 -7.09 -10.39
C ALA A 154 3.82 -7.64 -11.04
N GLU A 155 4.98 -7.17 -10.59
CA GLU A 155 6.28 -7.66 -11.05
C GLU A 155 6.49 -9.14 -10.69
N THR A 156 6.27 -9.53 -9.40
CA THR A 156 6.63 -10.86 -8.90
C THR A 156 5.60 -11.96 -9.20
N MET A 157 4.33 -11.62 -9.34
CA MET A 157 3.23 -12.58 -9.46
C MET A 157 2.53 -12.56 -10.82
N LEU A 158 2.66 -11.49 -11.59
CA LEU A 158 1.95 -11.31 -12.87
C LEU A 158 2.92 -11.09 -14.04
N ASP A 159 4.23 -11.29 -13.82
CA ASP A 159 5.28 -11.13 -14.81
C ASP A 159 5.19 -9.79 -15.56
N VAL A 160 4.90 -8.70 -14.81
CA VAL A 160 4.90 -7.35 -15.36
C VAL A 160 6.33 -6.85 -15.43
N ASP A 161 6.79 -6.59 -16.65
CA ASP A 161 8.11 -6.04 -16.92
C ASP A 161 8.13 -4.54 -16.59
N LEU A 162 8.82 -4.16 -15.52
CA LEU A 162 8.95 -2.77 -15.10
C LEU A 162 10.01 -1.99 -15.90
N ASP A 163 10.89 -2.65 -16.65
CA ASP A 163 11.90 -1.96 -17.48
C ASP A 163 11.27 -1.10 -18.58
N GLN A 164 10.00 -1.38 -18.92
CA GLN A 164 9.20 -0.54 -19.81
C GLN A 164 8.80 0.82 -19.21
N TYR A 165 8.97 1.00 -17.89
CA TYR A 165 8.59 2.17 -17.09
C TYR A 165 9.79 2.65 -16.29
N PRO A 166 10.78 3.34 -16.89
CA PRO A 166 12.07 3.57 -16.28
C PRO A 166 12.03 4.37 -14.97
N ALA A 167 11.20 5.42 -14.87
CA ALA A 167 11.06 6.20 -13.65
C ALA A 167 10.37 5.40 -12.53
N LEU A 168 9.40 4.54 -12.89
CA LEU A 168 8.75 3.62 -11.97
C LEU A 168 9.73 2.55 -11.48
N ALA A 169 10.55 1.99 -12.38
CA ALA A 169 11.57 0.98 -12.03
C ALA A 169 12.61 1.57 -11.06
N GLU A 170 13.10 2.79 -11.32
CA GLU A 170 14.00 3.51 -10.41
C GLU A 170 13.35 3.79 -9.04
N TRP A 171 12.07 4.14 -9.02
CA TRP A 171 11.32 4.35 -7.78
C TRP A 171 11.18 3.05 -7.01
N VAL A 172 10.86 1.92 -7.65
CA VAL A 172 10.82 0.60 -7.01
C VAL A 172 12.18 0.23 -6.44
N ALA A 173 13.27 0.39 -7.20
CA ALA A 173 14.62 0.11 -6.73
C ALA A 173 14.95 0.93 -5.47
N ARG A 174 14.67 2.24 -5.50
CA ARG A 174 14.91 3.16 -4.37
C ARG A 174 14.06 2.79 -3.15
N THR A 175 12.80 2.42 -3.35
CA THR A 175 11.91 2.06 -2.23
C THR A 175 12.29 0.74 -1.58
N ARG A 176 12.82 -0.23 -2.33
CA ARG A 176 13.30 -1.52 -1.81
C ARG A 176 14.45 -1.39 -0.81
N GLU A 177 15.22 -0.30 -0.85
CA GLU A 177 16.29 -0.04 0.11
C GLU A 177 15.78 0.37 1.49
N ARG A 178 14.48 0.71 1.62
CA ARG A 178 13.87 1.09 2.90
C ARG A 178 13.59 -0.15 3.75
N PRO A 179 13.93 -0.14 5.05
CA PRO A 179 13.68 -1.29 5.94
C PRO A 179 12.21 -1.74 5.95
N SER A 180 11.26 -0.81 5.92
CA SER A 180 9.82 -1.06 5.86
C SER A 180 9.41 -1.86 4.62
N VAL A 181 10.03 -1.58 3.48
CA VAL A 181 9.76 -2.22 2.19
C VAL A 181 10.54 -3.53 2.05
N ALA A 182 11.78 -3.60 2.54
CA ALA A 182 12.57 -4.82 2.55
C ALA A 182 11.87 -5.93 3.33
N ALA A 183 11.24 -5.61 4.47
CA ALA A 183 10.41 -6.55 5.23
C ALA A 183 9.22 -7.07 4.40
N GLU A 184 8.51 -6.19 3.69
CA GLU A 184 7.39 -6.57 2.81
C GLU A 184 7.87 -7.41 1.61
N THR A 185 9.02 -7.09 1.02
CA THR A 185 9.61 -7.86 -0.08
C THR A 185 9.98 -9.27 0.37
N THR A 186 10.54 -9.41 1.58
CA THR A 186 10.88 -10.70 2.17
C THR A 186 9.61 -11.54 2.40
N LEU A 187 8.56 -10.93 2.94
CA LEU A 187 7.28 -11.58 3.15
C LEU A 187 6.66 -12.03 1.83
N LEU A 188 6.69 -11.18 0.80
CA LEU A 188 6.16 -11.48 -0.52
C LEU A 188 6.88 -12.66 -1.20
N ALA A 189 8.21 -12.78 -1.01
CA ALA A 189 9.00 -13.88 -1.55
C ALA A 189 8.70 -15.23 -0.87
N ALA A 190 8.06 -15.24 0.29
CA ALA A 190 7.67 -16.43 1.03
C ALA A 190 6.23 -16.91 0.70
N LEU A 191 5.45 -16.15 -0.07
CA LEU A 191 4.08 -16.48 -0.50
C LEU A 191 4.05 -17.33 -1.78
#